data_8aa7a3e63045c494241262cb64968231
#
_entry.id   8aa7a3e63045c494241262cb64968231
#
_cell.length_a   1.000
_cell.length_b   1.000
_cell.length_c   1.000
_cell.angle_alpha   90.00
_cell.angle_beta   90.00
_cell.angle_gamma   90.00
#
_symmetry.space_group_name_H-M   'P 1'
#
loop_
_entity.id
_entity.type
_entity.pdbx_description
1 polymer ?
#
loop_
_entity_poly.entity_id
_entity_poly.type
_entity_poly.pdbx_seq_one_letter_code
_entity_poly.pdbx_strand_id
1 'polypeptide(L)'
;LTDNEFNVEEELNLNSKVLHWVVPTKGAYETHRQINNLNEGMSHFDMMHFLKNKWLGWGKTKELVHVTYNGMTFDEELFRRQFYWNLIDPYLTTNVNGSSRVDLMVIMFLIANFFSDKVKIPTDDEGNLRYKLEMVAEANGISSLNAHDAVVDSYLMINLVRLINEKIPQLWKSAVSTATKKDFIVAINKEPFSMFAEIVKGQAFNYPVYPCAQNSKKPNEVLLVDLYFDPKELFEMSYSELKGQIGKSGAFKKIAINKTCLLYTSPSPRDTR
;
A
#
# COMPACT_ATOMS: atom_id res chain seq x y z
N LEU A 1 -16.25 3.71 -3.44
CA LEU A 1 -15.92 3.61 -4.87
C LEU A 1 -15.82 5.00 -5.48
N THR A 2 -14.79 5.24 -6.28
CA THR A 2 -14.62 6.50 -7.02
C THR A 2 -14.44 6.20 -8.51
N ASP A 3 -14.65 7.24 -9.34
CA ASP A 3 -14.19 7.28 -10.73
C ASP A 3 -12.67 7.58 -10.81
N ASN A 4 -12.16 7.75 -12.04
CA ASN A 4 -10.75 8.05 -12.30
C ASN A 4 -10.34 9.49 -11.92
N GLU A 5 -11.29 10.39 -11.76
CA GLU A 5 -11.14 11.76 -11.28
C GLU A 5 -11.31 11.85 -9.76
N PHE A 6 -11.43 10.69 -9.08
CA PHE A 6 -11.64 10.54 -7.63
C PHE A 6 -12.97 11.14 -7.12
N ASN A 7 -14.00 11.27 -7.98
CA ASN A 7 -15.34 11.60 -7.52
C ASN A 7 -15.99 10.35 -6.93
N VAL A 8 -16.67 10.51 -5.79
CA VAL A 8 -17.32 9.38 -5.10
C VAL A 8 -18.58 8.99 -5.87
N GLU A 9 -18.58 7.76 -6.41
CA GLU A 9 -19.73 7.16 -7.11
C GLU A 9 -20.63 6.38 -6.13
N GLU A 10 -20.03 5.70 -5.16
CA GLU A 10 -20.75 4.93 -4.15
C GLU A 10 -20.00 4.94 -2.82
N GLU A 11 -20.74 5.13 -1.73
CA GLU A 11 -20.24 5.06 -0.36
C GLU A 11 -20.95 3.91 0.37
N LEU A 12 -20.19 3.15 1.13
CA LEU A 12 -20.68 2.10 2.02
C LEU A 12 -20.17 2.34 3.44
N ASN A 13 -21.10 2.52 4.36
CA ASN A 13 -20.83 2.52 5.80
C ASN A 13 -21.55 1.34 6.43
N LEU A 14 -20.81 0.31 6.84
CA LEU A 14 -21.36 -0.94 7.32
C LEU A 14 -20.82 -1.23 8.72
N ASN A 15 -21.72 -1.63 9.61
CA ASN A 15 -21.39 -2.09 10.94
C ASN A 15 -21.80 -3.54 11.12
N SER A 16 -20.89 -4.37 11.65
CA SER A 16 -21.21 -5.71 12.09
C SER A 16 -21.47 -5.73 13.61
N LYS A 17 -22.35 -6.61 14.04
CA LYS A 17 -22.49 -6.93 15.44
C LYS A 17 -21.20 -7.53 15.97
N VAL A 18 -20.86 -7.21 17.21
CA VAL A 18 -19.76 -7.89 17.90
C VAL A 18 -20.13 -9.35 18.09
N LEU A 19 -19.21 -10.26 17.76
CA LEU A 19 -19.43 -11.69 17.94
C LEU A 19 -19.62 -12.00 19.44
N HIS A 20 -20.60 -12.82 19.80
CA HIS A 20 -21.03 -13.06 21.17
C HIS A 20 -19.96 -13.65 22.11
N TRP A 21 -18.87 -14.18 21.56
CA TRP A 21 -17.70 -14.65 22.31
C TRP A 21 -16.55 -13.66 22.38
N VAL A 22 -16.69 -12.48 21.77
CA VAL A 22 -15.68 -11.41 21.78
C VAL A 22 -16.04 -10.40 22.84
N VAL A 23 -15.11 -10.15 23.74
CA VAL A 23 -15.22 -9.06 24.73
C VAL A 23 -14.34 -7.90 24.23
N PRO A 24 -14.93 -6.81 23.75
CA PRO A 24 -14.16 -5.65 23.32
C PRO A 24 -13.39 -5.04 24.49
N THR A 25 -12.18 -4.56 24.22
CA THR A 25 -11.39 -3.88 25.24
C THR A 25 -11.92 -2.45 25.47
N LYS A 26 -11.70 -1.92 26.69
CA LYS A 26 -12.04 -0.53 27.00
C LYS A 26 -11.43 0.45 25.97
N GLY A 27 -10.15 0.26 25.58
CA GLY A 27 -9.48 1.11 24.59
C GLY A 27 -10.16 1.09 23.22
N ALA A 28 -10.70 -0.06 22.77
CA ALA A 28 -11.44 -0.12 21.50
C ALA A 28 -12.70 0.75 21.56
N TYR A 29 -13.44 0.72 22.68
CA TYR A 29 -14.61 1.60 22.85
C TYR A 29 -14.25 3.09 22.93
N GLU A 30 -13.19 3.42 23.63
CA GLU A 30 -12.74 4.82 23.76
C GLU A 30 -12.28 5.38 22.41
N THR A 31 -11.63 4.57 21.57
CA THR A 31 -11.17 4.97 20.25
C THR A 31 -12.32 5.13 19.26
N HIS A 32 -13.21 4.16 19.18
CA HIS A 32 -14.28 4.17 18.16
C HIS A 32 -15.56 4.86 18.62
N ARG A 33 -15.73 5.13 19.92
CA ARG A 33 -16.93 5.77 20.54
C ARG A 33 -18.26 5.09 20.17
N GLN A 34 -18.23 3.85 19.68
CA GLN A 34 -19.38 3.12 19.14
C GLN A 34 -19.86 2.07 20.16
N ILE A 35 -20.45 2.52 21.25
CA ILE A 35 -20.97 1.62 22.32
C ILE A 35 -22.20 0.83 21.82
N ASN A 36 -22.94 1.36 20.85
CA ASN A 36 -24.20 0.77 20.38
C ASN A 36 -24.02 -0.45 19.47
N ASN A 37 -22.84 -0.69 18.93
CA ASN A 37 -22.57 -1.79 17.99
C ASN A 37 -22.55 -3.18 18.62
N LEU A 38 -22.75 -3.32 19.92
CA LEU A 38 -22.87 -4.64 20.58
C LEU A 38 -24.07 -5.43 20.06
N ASN A 39 -25.19 -4.76 19.80
CA ASN A 39 -26.46 -5.38 19.42
C ASN A 39 -27.01 -4.91 18.09
N GLU A 40 -26.46 -3.84 17.53
CA GLU A 40 -26.90 -3.22 16.28
C GLU A 40 -25.96 -3.55 15.12
N GLY A 41 -26.49 -3.66 13.91
CA GLY A 41 -25.71 -3.95 12.71
C GLY A 41 -26.02 -5.32 12.12
N MET A 42 -25.34 -5.63 11.02
CA MET A 42 -25.46 -6.90 10.31
C MET A 42 -24.81 -8.04 11.08
N SER A 43 -25.24 -9.28 10.85
CA SER A 43 -24.42 -10.41 11.25
C SER A 43 -23.08 -10.35 10.49
N HIS A 44 -22.03 -10.85 11.09
CA HIS A 44 -20.72 -10.92 10.46
C HIS A 44 -20.76 -11.68 9.12
N PHE A 45 -21.52 -12.77 9.07
CA PHE A 45 -21.74 -13.56 7.86
C PHE A 45 -22.43 -12.74 6.76
N ASP A 46 -23.54 -12.07 7.07
CA ASP A 46 -24.28 -11.27 6.09
C ASP A 46 -23.45 -10.11 5.57
N MET A 47 -22.67 -9.44 6.44
CA MET A 47 -21.80 -8.35 6.04
C MET A 47 -20.71 -8.82 5.07
N MET A 48 -20.05 -9.97 5.35
CA MET A 48 -19.01 -10.49 4.47
C MET A 48 -19.59 -10.93 3.10
N HIS A 49 -20.76 -11.55 3.08
CA HIS A 49 -21.43 -11.92 1.82
C HIS A 49 -21.96 -10.70 1.05
N PHE A 50 -22.43 -9.66 1.74
CA PHE A 50 -22.81 -8.39 1.11
C PHE A 50 -21.58 -7.75 0.44
N LEU A 51 -20.45 -7.61 1.15
CA LEU A 51 -19.21 -7.08 0.61
C LEU A 51 -18.70 -7.89 -0.58
N LYS A 52 -18.69 -9.23 -0.49
CA LYS A 52 -18.37 -10.11 -1.62
C LYS A 52 -19.17 -9.75 -2.87
N ASN A 53 -20.50 -9.62 -2.73
CA ASN A 53 -21.37 -9.32 -3.85
C ASN A 53 -21.11 -7.93 -4.44
N LYS A 54 -20.80 -6.94 -3.59
CA LYS A 54 -20.40 -5.60 -4.04
C LYS A 54 -19.09 -5.64 -4.84
N TRP A 55 -18.04 -6.26 -4.32
CA TRP A 55 -16.77 -6.37 -5.05
C TRP A 55 -16.89 -7.11 -6.37
N LEU A 56 -17.63 -8.22 -6.39
CA LEU A 56 -17.92 -8.93 -7.63
C LEU A 56 -18.72 -8.06 -8.61
N GLY A 57 -19.66 -7.26 -8.11
CA GLY A 57 -20.46 -6.33 -8.91
C GLY A 57 -19.59 -5.25 -9.55
N TRP A 58 -18.76 -4.58 -8.76
CA TRP A 58 -17.86 -3.53 -9.25
C TRP A 58 -16.81 -4.07 -10.24
N GLY A 59 -16.23 -5.24 -9.95
CA GLY A 59 -15.21 -5.87 -10.79
C GLY A 59 -15.72 -6.52 -12.08
N LYS A 60 -17.04 -6.58 -12.33
CA LYS A 60 -17.57 -7.18 -13.56
C LYS A 60 -17.27 -6.38 -14.82
N THR A 61 -17.23 -5.07 -14.70
CA THR A 61 -17.18 -4.13 -15.83
C THR A 61 -15.94 -3.25 -15.85
N LYS A 62 -15.23 -3.18 -14.74
CA LYS A 62 -14.07 -2.30 -14.56
C LYS A 62 -12.94 -3.05 -13.84
N GLU A 63 -11.70 -2.79 -14.21
CA GLU A 63 -10.55 -3.11 -13.38
C GLU A 63 -10.52 -2.16 -12.18
N LEU A 64 -10.40 -2.71 -10.98
CA LEU A 64 -10.42 -1.92 -9.74
C LEU A 64 -9.01 -1.75 -9.21
N VAL A 65 -8.71 -0.55 -8.72
CA VAL A 65 -7.52 -0.29 -7.90
C VAL A 65 -7.97 -0.15 -6.46
N HIS A 66 -7.65 -1.14 -5.63
CA HIS A 66 -7.92 -1.07 -4.19
C HIS A 66 -6.87 -0.18 -3.52
N VAL A 67 -7.30 0.97 -3.03
CA VAL A 67 -6.42 1.92 -2.36
C VAL A 67 -6.60 1.78 -0.85
N THR A 68 -5.50 1.61 -0.14
CA THR A 68 -5.45 1.48 1.32
C THR A 68 -4.39 2.41 1.91
N TYR A 69 -4.37 2.55 3.21
CA TYR A 69 -3.31 3.20 3.96
C TYR A 69 -2.77 2.24 5.02
N ASN A 70 -1.56 1.69 4.82
CA ASN A 70 -0.99 0.59 5.59
C ASN A 70 -1.83 -0.71 5.52
N GLY A 71 -2.73 -0.81 4.56
CA GLY A 71 -3.69 -1.91 4.46
C GLY A 71 -3.08 -3.23 4.02
N MET A 72 -1.96 -3.22 3.31
CA MET A 72 -1.26 -4.45 2.90
C MET A 72 -0.81 -5.31 4.09
N THR A 73 -0.56 -4.69 5.23
CA THR A 73 -0.09 -5.38 6.44
C THR A 73 -1.21 -5.59 7.47
N PHE A 74 -2.32 -4.89 7.37
CA PHE A 74 -3.41 -4.95 8.33
C PHE A 74 -4.76 -5.28 7.69
N ASP A 75 -5.37 -4.37 6.92
CA ASP A 75 -6.74 -4.52 6.41
C ASP A 75 -6.90 -5.72 5.48
N GLU A 76 -5.96 -5.93 4.56
CA GLU A 76 -6.02 -7.05 3.62
C GLU A 76 -5.90 -8.41 4.32
N GLU A 77 -5.04 -8.51 5.33
CA GLU A 77 -4.90 -9.74 6.10
C GLU A 77 -6.14 -10.01 6.93
N LEU A 78 -6.74 -8.95 7.51
CA LEU A 78 -8.00 -9.05 8.22
C LEU A 78 -9.11 -9.54 7.29
N PHE A 79 -9.29 -8.92 6.10
CA PHE A 79 -10.29 -9.34 5.12
C PHE A 79 -10.07 -10.79 4.65
N ARG A 80 -8.85 -11.21 4.37
CA ARG A 80 -8.55 -12.60 3.99
C ARG A 80 -9.03 -13.59 5.04
N ARG A 81 -8.77 -13.32 6.33
CA ARG A 81 -9.24 -14.17 7.43
C ARG A 81 -10.74 -14.16 7.54
N GLN A 82 -11.37 -13.00 7.44
CA GLN A 82 -12.82 -12.86 7.53
C GLN A 82 -13.51 -13.57 6.36
N PHE A 83 -13.01 -13.45 5.14
CA PHE A 83 -13.54 -14.18 3.99
C PHE A 83 -13.37 -15.69 4.14
N TYR A 84 -12.20 -16.15 4.56
CA TYR A 84 -11.97 -17.57 4.83
C TYR A 84 -12.95 -18.15 5.85
N TRP A 85 -13.20 -17.45 6.96
CA TRP A 85 -14.17 -17.88 7.97
C TRP A 85 -15.60 -17.94 7.46
N ASN A 86 -15.94 -17.14 6.45
CA ASN A 86 -17.26 -17.10 5.84
C ASN A 86 -17.36 -17.91 4.53
N LEU A 87 -16.39 -18.81 4.28
CA LEU A 87 -16.32 -19.66 3.10
C LEU A 87 -16.32 -18.86 1.76
N ILE A 88 -15.68 -17.70 1.77
CA ILE A 88 -15.45 -16.83 0.63
C ILE A 88 -13.97 -16.94 0.23
N ASP A 89 -13.67 -16.85 -1.07
CA ASP A 89 -12.27 -16.82 -1.54
C ASP A 89 -11.49 -15.69 -0.84
N PRO A 90 -10.45 -16.01 -0.08
CA PRO A 90 -9.67 -15.01 0.68
C PRO A 90 -8.95 -13.99 -0.22
N TYR A 91 -8.80 -14.26 -1.51
CA TYR A 91 -8.10 -13.38 -2.45
C TYR A 91 -9.05 -12.59 -3.37
N LEU A 92 -10.34 -12.60 -3.06
CA LEU A 92 -11.37 -11.95 -3.85
C LEU A 92 -11.07 -10.48 -4.15
N THR A 93 -10.54 -9.72 -3.18
CA THR A 93 -10.24 -8.29 -3.33
C THR A 93 -9.05 -7.99 -4.22
N THR A 94 -8.18 -8.96 -4.51
CA THR A 94 -6.93 -8.72 -5.22
C THR A 94 -6.80 -9.46 -6.55
N ASN A 95 -7.72 -10.38 -6.86
CA ASN A 95 -7.59 -11.30 -7.99
C ASN A 95 -8.81 -11.32 -8.92
N VAL A 96 -9.73 -10.36 -8.77
CA VAL A 96 -10.93 -10.31 -9.61
C VAL A 96 -10.70 -9.41 -10.82
N ASN A 97 -10.87 -9.94 -12.02
CA ASN A 97 -10.88 -9.19 -13.29
C ASN A 97 -9.69 -8.21 -13.48
N GLY A 98 -8.47 -8.64 -13.13
CA GLY A 98 -7.30 -7.79 -13.28
C GLY A 98 -7.15 -6.71 -12.22
N SER A 99 -8.01 -6.70 -11.21
CA SER A 99 -7.94 -5.72 -10.11
C SER A 99 -6.57 -5.71 -9.43
N SER A 100 -6.16 -4.54 -9.01
CA SER A 100 -4.86 -4.26 -8.40
C SER A 100 -5.01 -3.53 -7.07
N ARG A 101 -3.90 -3.21 -6.42
CA ARG A 101 -3.91 -2.53 -5.13
C ARG A 101 -2.74 -1.57 -4.99
N VAL A 102 -2.99 -0.47 -4.30
CA VAL A 102 -2.00 0.57 -3.97
C VAL A 102 -2.11 0.88 -2.48
N ASP A 103 -0.98 0.86 -1.78
CA ASP A 103 -0.90 1.31 -0.39
C ASP A 103 -0.29 2.71 -0.34
N LEU A 104 -1.09 3.69 0.07
CA LEU A 104 -0.67 5.09 0.11
C LEU A 104 0.47 5.34 1.09
N MET A 105 0.56 4.58 2.19
CA MET A 105 1.64 4.77 3.14
C MET A 105 3.00 4.49 2.50
N VAL A 106 3.09 3.52 1.58
CA VAL A 106 4.33 3.25 0.84
C VAL A 106 4.68 4.42 -0.10
N ILE A 107 3.66 5.07 -0.68
CA ILE A 107 3.88 6.29 -1.48
C ILE A 107 4.44 7.42 -0.61
N MET A 108 3.97 7.57 0.63
CA MET A 108 4.47 8.59 1.55
C MET A 108 5.96 8.42 1.85
N PHE A 109 6.51 7.20 1.80
CA PHE A 109 7.97 6.98 2.00
C PHE A 109 8.81 7.55 0.85
N LEU A 110 8.33 7.46 -0.39
CA LEU A 110 8.98 8.11 -1.52
C LEU A 110 8.82 9.63 -1.45
N ILE A 111 7.64 10.10 -1.09
CA ILE A 111 7.36 11.53 -0.95
C ILE A 111 8.28 12.16 0.09
N ALA A 112 8.46 11.53 1.24
CA ALA A 112 9.31 12.05 2.31
C ALA A 112 10.74 12.36 1.85
N ASN A 113 11.28 11.56 0.94
CA ASN A 113 12.66 11.69 0.49
C ASN A 113 12.83 12.48 -0.82
N PHE A 114 11.83 12.45 -1.72
CA PHE A 114 12.00 13.01 -3.06
C PHE A 114 11.05 14.16 -3.40
N PHE A 115 9.98 14.33 -2.63
CA PHE A 115 8.91 15.28 -2.97
C PHE A 115 8.37 16.01 -1.73
N SER A 116 9.18 16.14 -0.67
CA SER A 116 8.78 16.79 0.58
C SER A 116 8.48 18.29 0.42
N ASP A 117 8.93 18.90 -0.66
CA ASP A 117 8.60 20.27 -1.07
C ASP A 117 7.16 20.38 -1.63
N LYS A 118 6.59 19.29 -2.13
CA LYS A 118 5.26 19.25 -2.77
C LYS A 118 4.17 18.70 -1.86
N VAL A 119 4.46 17.65 -1.12
CA VAL A 119 3.55 17.04 -0.14
C VAL A 119 4.30 16.84 1.16
N LYS A 120 3.76 17.40 2.23
CA LYS A 120 4.42 17.43 3.54
C LYS A 120 4.19 16.12 4.30
N ILE A 121 5.28 15.59 4.85
CA ILE A 121 5.23 14.52 5.86
C ILE A 121 5.61 15.15 7.20
N PRO A 122 4.73 15.12 8.21
CA PRO A 122 5.00 15.75 9.50
C PRO A 122 6.08 15.00 10.28
N THR A 123 6.69 15.72 11.23
CA THR A 123 7.64 15.15 12.19
C THR A 123 7.11 15.27 13.61
N ASP A 124 7.60 14.42 14.51
CA ASP A 124 7.41 14.62 15.94
C ASP A 124 8.41 15.66 16.50
N ASP A 125 8.32 15.90 17.81
CA ASP A 125 9.19 16.83 18.53
C ASP A 125 10.69 16.42 18.51
N GLU A 126 10.96 15.13 18.23
CA GLU A 126 12.31 14.57 18.10
C GLU A 126 12.82 14.63 16.64
N GLY A 127 12.00 15.11 15.70
CA GLY A 127 12.31 15.20 14.28
C GLY A 127 12.10 13.91 13.48
N ASN A 128 11.48 12.88 14.08
CA ASN A 128 11.16 11.64 13.37
C ASN A 128 9.92 11.81 12.50
N LEU A 129 9.95 11.32 11.26
CA LEU A 129 8.82 11.36 10.34
C LEU A 129 7.63 10.54 10.88
N ARG A 130 6.44 11.13 10.76
CA ARG A 130 5.17 10.52 11.20
C ARG A 130 4.27 10.27 10.00
N TYR A 131 3.92 8.99 9.81
CA TYR A 131 3.14 8.54 8.64
C TYR A 131 1.69 8.19 8.99
N LYS A 132 1.15 8.66 10.12
CA LYS A 132 -0.25 8.47 10.42
C LYS A 132 -1.12 9.26 9.45
N LEU A 133 -2.21 8.65 8.95
CA LEU A 133 -3.07 9.22 7.92
C LEU A 133 -3.57 10.61 8.29
N GLU A 134 -4.11 10.77 9.50
CA GLU A 134 -4.62 12.02 10.01
C GLU A 134 -3.54 13.12 10.10
N MET A 135 -2.34 12.77 10.55
CA MET A 135 -1.23 13.72 10.68
C MET A 135 -0.72 14.18 9.30
N VAL A 136 -0.62 13.26 8.34
CA VAL A 136 -0.22 13.60 6.96
C VAL A 136 -1.30 14.45 6.31
N ALA A 137 -2.58 14.14 6.51
CA ALA A 137 -3.69 14.94 6.00
C ALA A 137 -3.65 16.37 6.53
N GLU A 138 -3.56 16.55 7.85
CA GLU A 138 -3.48 17.86 8.50
C GLU A 138 -2.27 18.70 8.05
N ALA A 139 -1.09 18.06 7.93
CA ALA A 139 0.12 18.75 7.46
C ALA A 139 -0.04 19.31 6.03
N ASN A 140 -0.98 18.79 5.26
CA ASN A 140 -1.31 19.24 3.91
C ASN A 140 -2.62 20.03 3.80
N GLY A 141 -3.17 20.49 4.94
CA GLY A 141 -4.39 21.31 4.98
C GLY A 141 -5.68 20.56 4.73
N ILE A 142 -5.66 19.21 4.82
CA ILE A 142 -6.85 18.36 4.73
C ILE A 142 -7.36 18.16 6.16
N SER A 143 -8.62 18.58 6.43
CA SER A 143 -9.21 18.45 7.76
C SER A 143 -9.39 16.99 8.15
N SER A 144 -8.88 16.62 9.32
CA SER A 144 -9.00 15.30 9.92
C SER A 144 -10.04 15.21 11.03
N LEU A 145 -10.97 16.15 11.06
CA LEU A 145 -12.04 16.17 12.06
C LEU A 145 -12.84 14.87 12.02
N ASN A 146 -12.94 14.17 13.15
CA ASN A 146 -13.50 12.82 13.30
C ASN A 146 -12.70 11.70 12.62
N ALA A 147 -11.38 11.85 12.43
CA ALA A 147 -10.51 10.73 12.08
C ALA A 147 -10.76 9.54 13.02
N HIS A 148 -10.49 8.31 12.52
CA HIS A 148 -10.87 7.01 13.11
C HIS A 148 -12.34 6.59 12.88
N ASP A 149 -13.15 7.39 12.18
CA ASP A 149 -14.33 6.88 11.49
C ASP A 149 -13.90 6.35 10.11
N ALA A 150 -14.29 5.13 9.77
CA ALA A 150 -13.83 4.45 8.55
C ALA A 150 -14.20 5.21 7.26
N VAL A 151 -15.34 5.92 7.27
CA VAL A 151 -15.76 6.76 6.14
C VAL A 151 -14.89 8.01 6.05
N VAL A 152 -14.62 8.67 7.19
CA VAL A 152 -13.74 9.84 7.24
C VAL A 152 -12.34 9.48 6.78
N ASP A 153 -11.77 8.37 7.25
CA ASP A 153 -10.45 7.89 6.83
C ASP A 153 -10.42 7.60 5.32
N SER A 154 -11.51 7.09 4.75
CA SER A 154 -11.64 6.90 3.30
C SER A 154 -11.61 8.23 2.54
N TYR A 155 -12.27 9.27 3.03
CA TYR A 155 -12.22 10.62 2.44
C TYR A 155 -10.84 11.27 2.59
N LEU A 156 -10.14 11.05 3.72
CA LEU A 156 -8.77 11.50 3.88
C LEU A 156 -7.86 10.88 2.81
N MET A 157 -8.00 9.57 2.57
CA MET A 157 -7.25 8.88 1.50
C MET A 157 -7.57 9.45 0.12
N ILE A 158 -8.85 9.66 -0.22
CA ILE A 158 -9.27 10.25 -1.51
C ILE A 158 -8.63 11.64 -1.69
N ASN A 159 -8.67 12.48 -0.68
CA ASN A 159 -8.11 13.84 -0.75
C ASN A 159 -6.58 13.82 -0.85
N LEU A 160 -5.90 12.89 -0.18
CA LEU A 160 -4.45 12.69 -0.34
C LEU A 160 -4.10 12.21 -1.75
N VAL A 161 -4.87 11.29 -2.34
CA VAL A 161 -4.66 10.84 -3.72
C VAL A 161 -4.86 11.99 -4.71
N ARG A 162 -5.90 12.81 -4.52
CA ARG A 162 -6.13 14.03 -5.34
C ARG A 162 -4.92 14.97 -5.27
N LEU A 163 -4.43 15.23 -4.05
CA LEU A 163 -3.24 16.07 -3.84
C LEU A 163 -2.00 15.51 -4.52
N ILE A 164 -1.74 14.20 -4.39
CA ILE A 164 -0.60 13.53 -5.04
C ILE A 164 -0.74 13.60 -6.56
N ASN A 165 -1.93 13.30 -7.09
CA ASN A 165 -2.18 13.35 -8.51
C ASN A 165 -2.06 14.77 -9.10
N GLU A 166 -2.41 15.80 -8.33
CA GLU A 166 -2.24 17.21 -8.71
C GLU A 166 -0.78 17.63 -8.67
N LYS A 167 -0.06 17.35 -7.58
CA LYS A 167 1.30 17.85 -7.35
C LYS A 167 2.39 16.98 -7.97
N ILE A 168 2.16 15.67 -8.07
CA ILE A 168 3.14 14.67 -8.49
C ILE A 168 2.44 13.59 -9.34
N PRO A 169 1.82 13.95 -10.48
CA PRO A 169 0.99 13.03 -11.28
C PRO A 169 1.78 11.78 -11.74
N GLN A 170 3.07 11.92 -12.03
CA GLN A 170 3.92 10.80 -12.46
C GLN A 170 4.06 9.75 -11.36
N LEU A 171 4.13 10.16 -10.09
CA LEU A 171 4.23 9.23 -8.96
C LEU A 171 2.95 8.39 -8.83
N TRP A 172 1.78 9.03 -8.89
CA TRP A 172 0.49 8.33 -8.88
C TRP A 172 0.35 7.38 -10.07
N LYS A 173 0.65 7.86 -11.27
CA LYS A 173 0.62 7.03 -12.49
C LYS A 173 1.55 5.83 -12.39
N SER A 174 2.76 6.01 -11.87
CA SER A 174 3.72 4.92 -11.64
C SER A 174 3.17 3.90 -10.62
N ALA A 175 2.60 4.37 -9.51
CA ALA A 175 2.01 3.50 -8.50
C ALA A 175 0.91 2.61 -9.07
N VAL A 176 -0.02 3.17 -9.83
CA VAL A 176 -1.12 2.43 -10.45
C VAL A 176 -0.61 1.49 -11.54
N SER A 177 0.31 1.94 -12.40
CA SER A 177 0.84 1.13 -13.51
C SER A 177 1.73 -0.03 -13.05
N THR A 178 2.20 -0.05 -11.82
CA THR A 178 2.99 -1.15 -11.23
C THR A 178 2.24 -1.95 -10.18
N ALA A 179 0.95 -1.70 -10.03
CA ALA A 179 0.13 -2.27 -8.97
C ALA A 179 -0.19 -3.77 -9.17
N THR A 180 -0.09 -4.30 -10.40
CA THR A 180 -0.20 -5.74 -10.64
C THR A 180 1.18 -6.40 -10.67
N LYS A 181 1.23 -7.71 -10.38
CA LYS A 181 2.50 -8.48 -10.45
C LYS A 181 3.11 -8.48 -11.85
N LYS A 182 2.28 -8.58 -12.87
CA LYS A 182 2.70 -8.61 -14.27
C LYS A 182 3.33 -7.28 -14.67
N ASP A 183 2.64 -6.20 -14.38
CA ASP A 183 3.08 -4.85 -14.74
C ASP A 183 4.32 -4.46 -13.95
N PHE A 184 4.41 -4.85 -12.67
CA PHE A 184 5.62 -4.70 -11.88
C PHE A 184 6.83 -5.35 -12.53
N ILE A 185 6.74 -6.62 -12.94
CA ILE A 185 7.85 -7.33 -13.61
C ILE A 185 8.21 -6.66 -14.94
N VAL A 186 7.22 -6.21 -15.70
CA VAL A 186 7.49 -5.48 -16.95
C VAL A 186 8.22 -4.17 -16.65
N ALA A 187 7.76 -3.41 -15.67
CA ALA A 187 8.34 -2.13 -15.32
C ALA A 187 9.81 -2.25 -14.87
N ILE A 188 10.12 -3.16 -13.94
CA ILE A 188 11.49 -3.31 -13.44
C ILE A 188 12.49 -3.78 -14.48
N ASN A 189 12.04 -4.51 -15.52
CA ASN A 189 12.92 -5.00 -16.58
C ASN A 189 13.06 -4.00 -17.76
N LYS A 190 12.19 -3.00 -17.83
CA LYS A 190 12.20 -2.01 -18.90
C LYS A 190 13.12 -0.83 -18.60
N GLU A 191 13.15 -0.40 -17.37
CA GLU A 191 13.86 0.79 -16.93
C GLU A 191 15.32 0.48 -16.55
N PRO A 192 16.25 1.43 -16.75
CA PRO A 192 17.67 1.22 -16.39
C PRO A 192 17.88 1.05 -14.89
N PHE A 193 17.02 1.58 -14.06
CA PHE A 193 16.93 1.33 -12.61
C PHE A 193 15.55 1.77 -12.09
N SER A 194 15.22 1.31 -10.90
CA SER A 194 13.98 1.67 -10.20
C SER A 194 14.30 2.09 -8.77
N MET A 195 13.47 2.94 -8.18
CA MET A 195 13.55 3.26 -6.77
C MET A 195 12.68 2.31 -5.96
N PHE A 196 13.29 1.63 -5.01
CA PHE A 196 12.61 0.77 -4.06
C PHE A 196 12.55 1.47 -2.70
N ALA A 197 11.36 1.50 -2.08
CA ALA A 197 11.16 2.10 -0.78
C ALA A 197 10.79 1.04 0.27
N GLU A 198 11.44 1.10 1.44
CA GLU A 198 11.08 0.28 2.59
C GLU A 198 11.18 1.08 3.90
N ILE A 199 10.48 0.60 4.93
CA ILE A 199 10.69 1.09 6.30
C ILE A 199 11.56 0.11 7.08
N VAL A 200 12.58 0.65 7.71
CA VAL A 200 13.43 -0.07 8.66
C VAL A 200 13.47 0.72 9.97
N LYS A 201 12.95 0.13 11.05
CA LYS A 201 12.91 0.76 12.39
C LYS A 201 12.26 2.15 12.40
N GLY A 202 11.14 2.30 11.64
CA GLY A 202 10.38 3.55 11.58
C GLY A 202 10.96 4.63 10.66
N GLN A 203 12.10 4.38 10.02
CA GLN A 203 12.70 5.30 9.04
C GLN A 203 12.47 4.77 7.61
N ALA A 204 12.15 5.68 6.69
CA ALA A 204 12.01 5.37 5.27
C ALA A 204 13.37 5.34 4.58
N PHE A 205 13.67 4.23 3.93
CA PHE A 205 14.86 4.06 3.10
C PHE A 205 14.45 3.87 1.65
N ASN A 206 15.19 4.50 0.76
CA ASN A 206 14.99 4.38 -0.68
C ASN A 206 16.31 3.92 -1.32
N TYR A 207 16.20 2.91 -2.15
CA TYR A 207 17.34 2.30 -2.83
C TYR A 207 17.16 2.40 -4.34
N PRO A 208 18.15 2.90 -5.10
CA PRO A 208 18.21 2.67 -6.53
C PRO A 208 18.54 1.19 -6.76
N VAL A 209 17.67 0.48 -7.45
CA VAL A 209 17.80 -0.97 -7.60
C VAL A 209 17.71 -1.40 -9.06
N TYR A 210 18.36 -2.54 -9.34
CA TYR A 210 18.27 -3.22 -10.63
C TYR A 210 17.87 -4.69 -10.42
N PRO A 211 16.99 -5.27 -11.26
CA PRO A 211 16.58 -6.66 -11.13
C PRO A 211 17.73 -7.60 -11.52
N CYS A 212 18.07 -8.53 -10.62
CA CYS A 212 19.11 -9.53 -10.86
C CYS A 212 18.55 -10.90 -11.22
N ALA A 213 17.51 -11.35 -10.51
CA ALA A 213 16.96 -12.67 -10.66
C ALA A 213 15.53 -12.75 -10.16
N GLN A 214 14.76 -13.66 -10.74
CA GLN A 214 13.47 -14.09 -10.23
C GLN A 214 13.58 -15.51 -9.68
N ASN A 215 12.97 -15.75 -8.52
CA ASN A 215 13.00 -17.09 -7.91
C ASN A 215 12.14 -18.07 -8.71
N SER A 216 12.77 -19.08 -9.32
CA SER A 216 12.06 -20.07 -10.14
C SER A 216 11.04 -20.93 -9.36
N LYS A 217 11.28 -21.13 -8.05
CA LYS A 217 10.36 -21.88 -7.17
C LYS A 217 9.27 -21.02 -6.57
N LYS A 218 9.50 -19.71 -6.49
CA LYS A 218 8.57 -18.71 -5.96
C LYS A 218 8.52 -17.49 -6.88
N PRO A 219 7.75 -17.55 -7.97
CA PRO A 219 7.72 -16.50 -8.99
C PRO A 219 7.39 -15.10 -8.48
N ASN A 220 6.84 -15.00 -7.28
CA ASN A 220 6.56 -13.72 -6.62
C ASN A 220 7.78 -13.13 -5.87
N GLU A 221 8.90 -13.85 -5.80
CA GLU A 221 10.14 -13.36 -5.18
C GLU A 221 11.11 -12.92 -6.29
N VAL A 222 11.56 -11.67 -6.19
CA VAL A 222 12.58 -11.06 -7.06
C VAL A 222 13.77 -10.65 -6.22
N LEU A 223 14.95 -10.85 -6.75
CA LEU A 223 16.20 -10.36 -6.19
C LEU A 223 16.59 -9.10 -6.94
N LEU A 224 16.74 -8.00 -6.21
CA LEU A 224 17.19 -6.71 -6.70
C LEU A 224 18.59 -6.44 -6.15
N VAL A 225 19.48 -5.87 -6.96
CA VAL A 225 20.75 -5.32 -6.47
C VAL A 225 20.57 -3.84 -6.13
N ASP A 226 21.09 -3.46 -4.99
CA ASP A 226 21.18 -2.07 -4.56
C ASP A 226 22.37 -1.41 -5.26
N LEU A 227 22.09 -0.40 -6.07
CA LEU A 227 23.09 0.28 -6.90
C LEU A 227 24.00 1.25 -6.11
N TYR A 228 23.83 1.36 -4.81
CA TYR A 228 24.81 2.02 -3.95
C TYR A 228 26.08 1.17 -3.73
N PHE A 229 26.00 -0.16 -3.99
CA PHE A 229 27.15 -1.05 -3.95
C PHE A 229 27.89 -1.07 -5.28
N ASP A 230 29.23 -1.08 -5.27
CA ASP A 230 30.01 -1.20 -6.51
C ASP A 230 29.83 -2.60 -7.10
N PRO A 231 29.31 -2.72 -8.33
CA PRO A 231 29.15 -4.00 -8.98
C PRO A 231 30.47 -4.80 -9.14
N LYS A 232 31.61 -4.10 -9.25
CA LYS A 232 32.91 -4.77 -9.38
C LYS A 232 33.25 -5.60 -8.14
N GLU A 233 33.03 -5.03 -6.96
CA GLU A 233 33.22 -5.74 -5.70
C GLU A 233 32.35 -6.98 -5.61
N LEU A 234 31.10 -6.90 -6.07
CA LEU A 234 30.17 -8.03 -6.08
C LEU A 234 30.62 -9.16 -7.04
N PHE A 235 31.21 -8.82 -8.17
CA PHE A 235 31.71 -9.82 -9.15
C PHE A 235 32.96 -10.55 -8.65
N GLU A 236 33.73 -9.97 -7.74
CA GLU A 236 34.91 -10.59 -7.15
C GLU A 236 34.58 -11.51 -5.96
N MET A 237 33.36 -11.44 -5.42
CA MET A 237 32.93 -12.23 -4.28
C MET A 237 32.71 -13.70 -4.63
N SER A 238 33.09 -14.60 -3.72
CA SER A 238 32.70 -16.00 -3.76
C SER A 238 31.19 -16.17 -3.56
N TYR A 239 30.66 -17.34 -3.94
CA TYR A 239 29.24 -17.66 -3.74
C TYR A 239 28.80 -17.51 -2.27
N SER A 240 29.65 -17.88 -1.32
CA SER A 240 29.34 -17.76 0.11
C SER A 240 29.23 -16.31 0.56
N GLU A 241 30.12 -15.45 0.09
CA GLU A 241 30.10 -14.03 0.36
C GLU A 241 28.88 -13.35 -0.27
N LEU A 242 28.59 -13.64 -1.54
CA LEU A 242 27.38 -13.14 -2.23
C LEU A 242 26.10 -13.54 -1.50
N LYS A 243 26.03 -14.78 -1.01
CA LYS A 243 24.87 -15.23 -0.22
C LYS A 243 24.70 -14.44 1.06
N GLY A 244 25.80 -14.02 1.71
CA GLY A 244 25.80 -13.13 2.88
C GLY A 244 25.29 -11.73 2.58
N GLN A 245 25.35 -11.28 1.31
CA GLN A 245 24.84 -9.97 0.88
C GLN A 245 23.32 -9.92 0.68
N ILE A 246 22.60 -11.03 0.84
CA ILE A 246 21.14 -11.07 0.74
C ILE A 246 20.50 -10.65 2.05
N GLY A 247 19.83 -9.51 2.07
CA GLY A 247 19.13 -9.01 3.26
C GLY A 247 19.02 -7.50 3.31
N LYS A 248 18.54 -6.98 4.45
CA LYS A 248 18.29 -5.54 4.62
C LYS A 248 19.55 -4.68 4.58
N SER A 249 20.67 -5.18 5.09
CA SER A 249 21.96 -4.48 5.13
C SER A 249 22.93 -4.86 4.01
N GLY A 250 22.58 -5.86 3.20
CA GLY A 250 23.44 -6.33 2.11
C GLY A 250 23.09 -5.70 0.77
N ALA A 251 23.93 -5.95 -0.22
CA ALA A 251 23.75 -5.45 -1.59
C ALA A 251 22.53 -6.02 -2.30
N PHE A 252 21.99 -7.14 -1.87
CA PHE A 252 20.84 -7.76 -2.52
C PHE A 252 19.59 -7.66 -1.66
N LYS A 253 18.53 -7.06 -2.22
CA LYS A 253 17.22 -6.95 -1.62
C LYS A 253 16.31 -8.04 -2.19
N LYS A 254 15.88 -8.96 -1.33
CA LYS A 254 14.88 -9.97 -1.71
C LYS A 254 13.50 -9.41 -1.42
N ILE A 255 12.70 -9.24 -2.44
CA ILE A 255 11.34 -8.68 -2.33
C ILE A 255 10.28 -9.66 -2.78
N ALA A 256 9.10 -9.57 -2.18
CA ALA A 256 7.90 -10.25 -2.63
C ALA A 256 6.99 -9.24 -3.34
N ILE A 257 6.80 -9.40 -4.64
CA ILE A 257 6.08 -8.45 -5.52
C ILE A 257 4.71 -8.04 -4.99
N ASN A 258 4.05 -8.91 -4.25
CA ASN A 258 2.70 -8.68 -3.73
C ASN A 258 2.64 -8.16 -2.28
N LYS A 259 3.79 -7.83 -1.67
CA LYS A 259 3.83 -7.44 -0.26
C LYS A 259 4.48 -6.07 0.00
N THR A 260 5.20 -5.49 -0.93
CA THR A 260 6.13 -4.42 -0.52
C THR A 260 6.45 -3.37 -1.56
N CYS A 261 5.93 -3.36 -2.77
CA CYS A 261 6.65 -2.53 -3.72
C CYS A 261 5.81 -1.52 -4.44
N LEU A 262 6.11 -0.26 -4.12
CA LEU A 262 6.06 0.80 -5.10
C LEU A 262 7.43 0.92 -5.74
N LEU A 263 7.51 0.72 -7.04
CA LEU A 263 8.67 1.13 -7.83
C LEU A 263 8.34 2.48 -8.44
N TYR A 264 9.12 3.48 -8.11
CA TYR A 264 9.12 4.74 -8.82
C TYR A 264 10.24 4.69 -9.87
N THR A 265 9.87 4.76 -11.12
CA THR A 265 10.81 4.98 -12.21
C THR A 265 10.89 6.48 -12.44
N SER A 266 12.04 7.07 -12.21
CA SER A 266 12.24 8.50 -12.52
C SER A 266 11.97 8.73 -14.01
N PRO A 267 11.19 9.73 -14.39
CA PRO A 267 11.08 10.09 -15.79
C PRO A 267 12.49 10.35 -16.33
N SER A 268 12.79 9.77 -17.49
CA SER A 268 14.06 10.03 -18.16
C SER A 268 14.23 11.54 -18.33
N PRO A 269 15.44 12.10 -18.20
CA PRO A 269 15.70 13.50 -18.55
C PRO A 269 15.25 13.90 -19.98
N ARG A 270 14.93 12.90 -20.82
CA ARG A 270 14.37 13.10 -22.16
C ARG A 270 12.88 13.41 -22.17
N ASP A 271 12.15 13.10 -21.10
CA ASP A 271 10.69 13.30 -21.01
C ASP A 271 10.32 14.68 -20.43
N THR A 272 11.31 15.50 -20.10
CA THR A 272 11.15 16.87 -19.55
C THR A 272 11.42 17.95 -20.59
N ARG A 273 11.34 17.63 -21.89
CA ARG A 273 11.42 18.63 -22.99
C ARG A 273 10.10 18.80 -23.70
#